data_ed5b1f11b974e92263fc64461576dbe4
#
_entry.id   ed5b1f11b974e92263fc64461576dbe4
#
_cell.length_a   1.000
_cell.length_b   1.000
_cell.length_c   1.000
_cell.angle_alpha   90.00
_cell.angle_beta   90.00
_cell.angle_gamma   90.00
#
_symmetry.space_group_name_H-M   'P 1'
#
loop_
_entity.id
_entity.type
_entity.pdbx_description
1 polymer ?
#
loop_
_entity_poly.entity_id
_entity_poly.type
_entity_poly.pdbx_seq_one_letter_code
_entity_poly.pdbx_strand_id
1 'polypeptide(L)'
;MNVSTTPYQNARLLIDGEWVESQTTEWHDIINPATQQVLAKVPFATAAEVNAAIAAAQRAFQTWKLTPIGARMRIMLKLQALIREHSKRIATVLSAEQGKTIADAEGDIFRGLEVVEHACSIGTLQMGEFAENVAGGVDTYTLRQPIGVCAGITPFNFPAMIPLWMFPMAIACGNTFVLKPSEQDPLSTLMLVELALEAGVPPGVLNVVHGGKDVVDALCTHTDIKAVSFVGSTAVGTHVYDLAGRHGKRVQSMMGAKNHAVVLADANREQTLNALVGAGFGASGQRCMATSVVVLVGAAKKWLPDLKALAQKLKVNAGSEAGTDVGPVISRRAKERVLGLIESGIKEGAVLELDGRNIKVPGFEQGNFIGPTLFSGVTTDMQIYTQEIFGPVLVVIEVDTLDQAIALVNANPFGNGTGLFTQSGAAARKFQTEIDVGQVGINIPIPVPVPFFSFTGSRGSKLGDLGPYGKQVVQFYTQTKTVTSRWFDDDSVNDGVNTTINLR
;
A
#
# COMPACT_ATOMS: atom_id res chain seq x y z
N MET A 1 22.97 25.14 24.70
CA MET A 1 22.58 24.05 23.80
C MET A 1 21.24 23.58 24.29
N ASN A 2 20.16 23.86 23.53
CA ASN A 2 18.84 23.31 23.87
C ASN A 2 18.90 21.80 23.62
N VAL A 3 18.91 21.03 24.69
CA VAL A 3 18.74 19.57 24.62
C VAL A 3 17.35 19.34 24.04
N SER A 4 17.25 18.75 22.85
CA SER A 4 15.98 18.35 22.26
C SER A 4 15.23 17.47 23.28
N THR A 5 13.99 17.86 23.61
CA THR A 5 13.13 17.09 24.53
C THR A 5 12.54 15.86 23.86
N THR A 6 12.81 15.65 22.59
CA THR A 6 12.30 14.52 21.78
C THR A 6 13.39 13.48 21.54
N PRO A 7 13.05 12.16 21.56
CA PRO A 7 14.03 11.07 21.41
C PRO A 7 14.62 10.95 19.99
N TYR A 8 13.96 11.52 18.98
CA TYR A 8 14.40 11.51 17.59
C TYR A 8 14.58 12.92 17.06
N GLN A 9 15.34 13.06 15.99
CA GLN A 9 15.42 14.33 15.24
C GLN A 9 14.09 14.63 14.55
N ASN A 10 13.75 15.90 14.42
CA ASN A 10 12.60 16.32 13.66
C ASN A 10 12.73 15.90 12.19
N ALA A 11 11.60 15.57 11.58
CA ALA A 11 11.57 15.23 10.17
C ALA A 11 11.99 16.43 9.32
N ARG A 12 12.81 16.19 8.31
CA ARG A 12 13.29 17.18 7.35
C ARG A 12 12.76 16.86 5.96
N LEU A 13 12.73 17.86 5.10
CA LEU A 13 12.48 17.66 3.67
C LEU A 13 13.76 17.14 3.00
N LEU A 14 13.62 16.37 1.92
CA LEU A 14 14.73 16.04 1.03
C LEU A 14 14.48 16.75 -0.31
N ILE A 15 15.35 17.70 -0.65
CA ILE A 15 15.26 18.45 -1.90
C ILE A 15 16.64 18.49 -2.55
N ASP A 16 16.70 18.00 -3.80
CA ASP A 16 17.93 17.98 -4.62
C ASP A 16 19.13 17.28 -3.95
N GLY A 17 18.86 16.22 -3.19
CA GLY A 17 19.87 15.44 -2.46
C GLY A 17 20.23 15.98 -1.09
N GLU A 18 19.71 17.13 -0.68
CA GLU A 18 20.02 17.77 0.60
C GLU A 18 18.85 17.66 1.58
N TRP A 19 19.17 17.37 2.84
CA TRP A 19 18.21 17.44 3.93
C TRP A 19 17.98 18.88 4.38
N VAL A 20 16.77 19.40 4.15
CA VAL A 20 16.42 20.79 4.35
C VAL A 20 15.49 20.94 5.55
N GLU A 21 15.83 21.84 6.47
CA GLU A 21 14.90 22.30 7.51
C GLU A 21 13.82 23.17 6.85
N SER A 22 12.55 22.84 7.08
CA SER A 22 11.44 23.59 6.50
C SER A 22 11.32 25.00 7.09
N GLN A 23 10.96 25.95 6.25
CA GLN A 23 10.66 27.35 6.63
C GLN A 23 9.20 27.52 7.09
N THR A 24 8.46 26.42 7.22
CA THR A 24 7.06 26.46 7.67
C THR A 24 6.94 26.86 9.13
N THR A 25 5.81 27.46 9.47
CA THR A 25 5.38 27.63 10.87
C THR A 25 4.44 26.52 11.35
N GLU A 26 3.99 25.65 10.44
CA GLU A 26 3.07 24.54 10.72
C GLU A 26 3.82 23.25 10.93
N TRP A 27 3.84 22.78 12.18
CA TRP A 27 4.50 21.56 12.62
C TRP A 27 3.52 20.65 13.35
N HIS A 28 3.58 19.35 13.09
CA HIS A 28 2.79 18.33 13.76
C HIS A 28 3.67 17.43 14.59
N ASP A 29 3.13 16.95 15.72
CA ASP A 29 3.83 16.01 16.60
C ASP A 29 3.71 14.58 16.06
N ILE A 30 4.83 13.88 16.00
CA ILE A 30 4.89 12.44 15.79
C ILE A 30 4.81 11.81 17.16
N ILE A 31 3.73 11.07 17.44
CA ILE A 31 3.39 10.59 18.76
C ILE A 31 3.52 9.07 18.83
N ASN A 32 4.19 8.57 19.84
CA ASN A 32 4.15 7.15 20.14
C ASN A 32 2.73 6.76 20.62
N PRO A 33 2.01 5.90 19.89
CA PRO A 33 0.61 5.61 20.20
C PRO A 33 0.40 4.81 21.50
N ALA A 34 1.45 4.14 22.01
CA ALA A 34 1.39 3.42 23.28
C ALA A 34 1.64 4.34 24.49
N THR A 35 2.64 5.20 24.42
CA THR A 35 3.08 6.05 25.56
C THR A 35 2.51 7.46 25.51
N GLN A 36 2.02 7.91 24.37
CA GLN A 36 1.65 9.31 24.06
C GLN A 36 2.83 10.29 24.13
N GLN A 37 4.05 9.80 24.18
CA GLN A 37 5.26 10.64 24.11
C GLN A 37 5.41 11.20 22.69
N VAL A 38 5.74 12.48 22.60
CA VAL A 38 6.18 13.10 21.34
C VAL A 38 7.57 12.59 20.99
N LEU A 39 7.69 11.89 19.87
CA LEU A 39 8.94 11.31 19.39
C LEU A 39 9.78 12.34 18.62
N ALA A 40 9.13 13.11 17.78
CA ALA A 40 9.70 14.14 16.92
C ALA A 40 8.57 15.06 16.40
N LYS A 41 8.93 16.01 15.55
CA LYS A 41 7.98 16.83 14.81
C LYS A 41 8.18 16.70 13.32
N VAL A 42 7.09 16.83 12.57
CA VAL A 42 7.08 16.83 11.10
C VAL A 42 6.57 18.18 10.58
N PRO A 43 7.27 18.83 9.63
CA PRO A 43 6.83 20.09 9.06
C PRO A 43 5.75 19.85 8.00
N PHE A 44 4.81 20.78 7.85
CA PHE A 44 3.96 20.87 6.66
C PHE A 44 4.61 21.83 5.66
N ALA A 45 5.17 21.28 4.60
CA ALA A 45 5.98 22.01 3.63
C ALA A 45 5.20 23.18 3.01
N THR A 46 5.87 24.30 2.82
CA THR A 46 5.32 25.44 2.10
C THR A 46 5.17 25.13 0.60
N ALA A 47 4.31 25.86 -0.08
CA ALA A 47 4.16 25.75 -1.54
C ALA A 47 5.49 25.96 -2.29
N ALA A 48 6.35 26.86 -1.79
CA ALA A 48 7.66 27.12 -2.37
C ALA A 48 8.59 25.88 -2.26
N GLU A 49 8.58 25.19 -1.14
CA GLU A 49 9.37 23.97 -0.91
C GLU A 49 8.87 22.81 -1.75
N VAL A 50 7.56 22.63 -1.88
CA VAL A 50 6.95 21.61 -2.77
C VAL A 50 7.36 21.87 -4.21
N ASN A 51 7.25 23.13 -4.68
CA ASN A 51 7.68 23.50 -6.02
C ASN A 51 9.19 23.29 -6.23
N ALA A 52 10.01 23.61 -5.22
CA ALA A 52 11.46 23.36 -5.29
C ALA A 52 11.81 21.87 -5.43
N ALA A 53 11.12 21.00 -4.69
CA ALA A 53 11.29 19.54 -4.80
C ALA A 53 10.89 19.02 -6.19
N ILE A 54 9.77 19.49 -6.74
CA ILE A 54 9.32 19.11 -8.09
C ILE A 54 10.28 19.63 -9.15
N ALA A 55 10.76 20.88 -9.03
CA ALA A 55 11.73 21.46 -9.95
C ALA A 55 13.08 20.72 -9.91
N ALA A 56 13.55 20.31 -8.73
CA ALA A 56 14.74 19.46 -8.58
C ALA A 56 14.54 18.11 -9.29
N ALA A 57 13.39 17.46 -9.09
CA ALA A 57 13.04 16.22 -9.78
C ALA A 57 13.02 16.39 -11.31
N GLN A 58 12.47 17.49 -11.81
CA GLN A 58 12.40 17.78 -13.25
C GLN A 58 13.79 18.03 -13.87
N ARG A 59 14.68 18.71 -13.13
CA ARG A 59 16.09 18.87 -13.57
C ARG A 59 16.82 17.53 -13.60
N ALA A 60 16.73 16.75 -12.53
CA ALA A 60 17.39 15.45 -12.44
C ALA A 60 16.88 14.46 -13.49
N PHE A 61 15.62 14.53 -13.87
CA PHE A 61 15.04 13.68 -14.92
C PHE A 61 15.77 13.79 -16.25
N GLN A 62 16.31 14.96 -16.61
CA GLN A 62 16.96 15.17 -17.91
C GLN A 62 18.18 14.27 -18.11
N THR A 63 18.92 14.00 -17.03
CA THR A 63 20.09 13.10 -17.03
C THR A 63 19.73 11.69 -16.62
N TRP A 64 18.84 11.52 -15.60
CA TRP A 64 18.48 10.21 -15.06
C TRP A 64 17.82 9.30 -16.09
N LYS A 65 16.93 9.81 -16.92
CA LYS A 65 16.28 9.05 -18.02
C LYS A 65 17.27 8.44 -19.02
N LEU A 66 18.48 8.99 -19.11
CA LEU A 66 19.55 8.53 -19.99
C LEU A 66 20.53 7.57 -19.29
N THR A 67 20.40 7.41 -17.96
CA THR A 67 21.25 6.50 -17.19
C THR A 67 21.02 5.06 -17.63
N PRO A 68 22.06 4.31 -18.01
CA PRO A 68 21.93 2.92 -18.43
C PRO A 68 21.19 2.07 -17.40
N ILE A 69 20.34 1.18 -17.91
CA ILE A 69 19.47 0.35 -17.06
C ILE A 69 20.28 -0.50 -16.06
N GLY A 70 21.45 -1.02 -16.46
CA GLY A 70 22.35 -1.76 -15.58
C GLY A 70 22.92 -0.92 -14.43
N ALA A 71 23.13 0.39 -14.63
CA ALA A 71 23.57 1.29 -13.56
C ALA A 71 22.43 1.50 -12.53
N ARG A 72 21.18 1.69 -13.00
CA ARG A 72 20.01 1.80 -12.13
C ARG A 72 19.76 0.52 -11.33
N MET A 73 19.94 -0.66 -11.96
CA MET A 73 19.87 -1.96 -11.28
C MET A 73 20.87 -2.08 -10.12
N ARG A 74 22.13 -1.63 -10.31
CA ARG A 74 23.16 -1.73 -9.26
C ARG A 74 22.81 -0.88 -8.04
N ILE A 75 22.15 0.26 -8.22
CA ILE A 75 21.63 1.08 -7.12
C ILE A 75 20.55 0.30 -6.35
N MET A 76 19.62 -0.35 -7.04
CA MET A 76 18.58 -1.17 -6.39
C MET A 76 19.19 -2.36 -5.63
N LEU A 77 20.21 -3.04 -6.18
CA LEU A 77 20.92 -4.12 -5.50
C LEU A 77 21.60 -3.63 -4.21
N LYS A 78 22.23 -2.45 -4.24
CA LYS A 78 22.85 -1.88 -3.04
C LYS A 78 21.78 -1.46 -2.02
N LEU A 79 20.67 -0.84 -2.46
CA LEU A 79 19.55 -0.49 -1.59
C LEU A 79 18.97 -1.73 -0.90
N GLN A 80 18.77 -2.82 -1.65
CA GLN A 80 18.32 -4.10 -1.11
C GLN A 80 19.23 -4.60 0.02
N ALA A 81 20.53 -4.57 -0.19
CA ALA A 81 21.51 -5.00 0.82
C ALA A 81 21.46 -4.13 2.09
N LEU A 82 21.40 -2.80 1.93
CA LEU A 82 21.33 -1.84 3.02
C LEU A 82 20.04 -1.99 3.84
N ILE A 83 18.88 -2.19 3.19
CA ILE A 83 17.62 -2.41 3.90
C ILE A 83 17.71 -3.69 4.75
N ARG A 84 18.28 -4.78 4.23
CA ARG A 84 18.47 -6.02 4.99
C ARG A 84 19.37 -5.82 6.21
N GLU A 85 20.46 -5.10 6.04
CA GLU A 85 21.41 -4.80 7.11
C GLU A 85 20.76 -4.00 8.23
N HIS A 86 19.96 -2.99 7.89
CA HIS A 86 19.36 -2.05 8.83
C HIS A 86 17.94 -2.39 9.28
N SER A 87 17.37 -3.53 8.84
CA SER A 87 15.95 -3.89 9.05
C SER A 87 15.52 -3.82 10.52
N LYS A 88 16.31 -4.34 11.46
CA LYS A 88 15.99 -4.32 12.90
C LYS A 88 15.92 -2.90 13.48
N ARG A 89 16.86 -2.03 13.07
CA ARG A 89 16.86 -0.62 13.50
C ARG A 89 15.63 0.10 12.98
N ILE A 90 15.26 -0.11 11.70
CA ILE A 90 14.08 0.48 11.10
C ILE A 90 12.82 -0.06 11.79
N ALA A 91 12.73 -1.36 12.07
CA ALA A 91 11.59 -1.97 12.75
C ALA A 91 11.36 -1.39 14.16
N THR A 92 12.41 -1.08 14.88
CA THR A 92 12.33 -0.44 16.21
C THR A 92 11.70 0.96 16.11
N VAL A 93 12.14 1.79 15.16
CA VAL A 93 11.59 3.13 14.94
C VAL A 93 10.14 3.03 14.45
N LEU A 94 9.87 2.15 13.50
CA LEU A 94 8.54 1.91 12.96
C LEU A 94 7.55 1.48 14.05
N SER A 95 7.94 0.54 14.92
CA SER A 95 7.11 0.13 16.05
C SER A 95 6.83 1.28 17.02
N ALA A 96 7.81 2.16 17.26
CA ALA A 96 7.67 3.30 18.15
C ALA A 96 6.69 4.36 17.61
N GLU A 97 6.75 4.68 16.30
CA GLU A 97 5.90 5.72 15.71
C GLU A 97 4.52 5.22 15.28
N GLN A 98 4.40 3.94 14.86
CA GLN A 98 3.15 3.39 14.33
C GLN A 98 2.38 2.55 15.38
N GLY A 99 3.09 1.89 16.29
CA GLY A 99 2.49 1.12 17.38
C GLY A 99 2.37 -0.39 17.15
N LYS A 100 2.60 -0.91 15.95
CA LYS A 100 2.58 -2.36 15.69
C LYS A 100 3.72 -3.08 16.40
N THR A 101 3.61 -4.39 16.56
CA THR A 101 4.68 -5.20 17.16
C THR A 101 5.97 -5.14 16.36
N ILE A 102 7.11 -5.40 17.00
CA ILE A 102 8.40 -5.47 16.28
C ILE A 102 8.34 -6.52 15.17
N ALA A 103 7.71 -7.67 15.40
CA ALA A 103 7.56 -8.72 14.40
C ALA A 103 6.72 -8.24 13.19
N ASP A 104 5.62 -7.50 13.42
CA ASP A 104 4.83 -6.89 12.34
C ASP A 104 5.62 -5.78 11.61
N ALA A 105 6.47 -5.03 12.32
CA ALA A 105 7.33 -4.02 11.71
C ALA A 105 8.44 -4.64 10.84
N GLU A 106 9.04 -5.74 11.28
CA GLU A 106 9.98 -6.54 10.46
C GLU A 106 9.27 -7.10 9.22
N GLY A 107 8.03 -7.57 9.36
CA GLY A 107 7.19 -8.03 8.27
C GLY A 107 6.86 -6.92 7.26
N ASP A 108 6.58 -5.70 7.73
CA ASP A 108 6.36 -4.51 6.91
C ASP A 108 7.58 -4.22 6.02
N ILE A 109 8.77 -4.15 6.64
CA ILE A 109 10.03 -3.92 5.94
C ILE A 109 10.31 -5.04 4.94
N PHE A 110 10.13 -6.30 5.35
CA PHE A 110 10.39 -7.46 4.49
C PHE A 110 9.52 -7.46 3.24
N ARG A 111 8.22 -7.17 3.37
CA ARG A 111 7.30 -7.10 2.23
C ARG A 111 7.63 -5.94 1.28
N GLY A 112 8.15 -4.83 1.79
CA GLY A 112 8.68 -3.74 0.98
C GLY A 112 9.99 -4.12 0.29
N LEU A 113 10.89 -4.80 1.00
CA LEU A 113 12.16 -5.30 0.48
C LEU A 113 11.97 -6.24 -0.72
N GLU A 114 10.99 -7.14 -0.69
CA GLU A 114 10.66 -8.00 -1.83
C GLU A 114 10.35 -7.22 -3.12
N VAL A 115 9.74 -6.02 -3.01
CA VAL A 115 9.51 -5.16 -4.18
C VAL A 115 10.80 -4.50 -4.65
N VAL A 116 11.71 -4.13 -3.75
CA VAL A 116 13.05 -3.64 -4.13
C VAL A 116 13.83 -4.75 -4.84
N GLU A 117 13.75 -6.00 -4.36
CA GLU A 117 14.33 -7.17 -5.03
C GLU A 117 13.77 -7.37 -6.45
N HIS A 118 12.45 -7.14 -6.61
CA HIS A 118 11.83 -7.14 -7.93
C HIS A 118 12.36 -6.01 -8.82
N ALA A 119 12.58 -4.81 -8.26
CA ALA A 119 13.17 -3.68 -8.98
C ALA A 119 14.61 -3.97 -9.45
N CYS A 120 15.34 -4.86 -8.78
CA CYS A 120 16.65 -5.33 -9.23
C CYS A 120 16.58 -6.08 -10.59
N SER A 121 15.40 -6.57 -10.99
CA SER A 121 15.16 -7.25 -12.26
C SER A 121 14.68 -6.33 -13.38
N ILE A 122 14.78 -5.00 -13.22
CA ILE A 122 14.21 -4.02 -14.17
C ILE A 122 14.74 -4.20 -15.59
N GLY A 123 15.95 -4.72 -15.76
CA GLY A 123 16.55 -4.98 -17.06
C GLY A 123 15.70 -5.90 -17.95
N THR A 124 15.07 -6.91 -17.36
CA THR A 124 14.15 -7.82 -18.07
C THR A 124 12.71 -7.31 -18.09
N LEU A 125 12.28 -6.63 -17.03
CA LEU A 125 10.93 -6.12 -16.90
C LEU A 125 10.63 -4.96 -17.87
N GLN A 126 11.65 -4.18 -18.24
CA GLN A 126 11.52 -3.01 -19.11
C GLN A 126 11.80 -3.34 -20.59
N MET A 127 12.04 -4.60 -20.95
CA MET A 127 12.21 -5.01 -22.36
C MET A 127 10.97 -4.70 -23.18
N GLY A 128 11.20 -4.27 -24.44
CA GLY A 128 10.17 -4.13 -25.46
C GLY A 128 10.03 -5.41 -26.29
N GLU A 129 9.25 -5.30 -27.36
CA GLU A 129 8.98 -6.37 -28.32
C GLU A 129 9.62 -6.00 -29.66
N PHE A 130 9.98 -6.98 -30.47
CA PHE A 130 10.52 -6.79 -31.81
C PHE A 130 9.90 -7.81 -32.77
N ALA A 131 9.48 -7.33 -33.93
CA ALA A 131 9.05 -8.16 -35.04
C ALA A 131 9.76 -7.71 -36.32
N GLU A 132 10.55 -8.62 -36.90
CA GLU A 132 11.25 -8.42 -38.14
C GLU A 132 10.30 -8.61 -39.33
N ASN A 133 10.47 -7.78 -40.36
CA ASN A 133 9.82 -7.91 -41.64
C ASN A 133 8.28 -8.03 -41.58
N VAL A 134 7.65 -7.16 -40.78
CA VAL A 134 6.17 -7.08 -40.63
C VAL A 134 5.48 -6.69 -41.97
N ALA A 135 6.23 -6.09 -42.89
CA ALA A 135 5.93 -5.88 -44.31
C ALA A 135 7.26 -5.91 -45.08
N GLY A 136 7.25 -5.94 -46.39
CA GLY A 136 8.48 -6.04 -47.19
C GLY A 136 9.54 -4.98 -46.83
N GLY A 137 10.61 -5.40 -46.13
CA GLY A 137 11.69 -4.54 -45.65
C GLY A 137 11.31 -3.60 -44.49
N VAL A 138 10.24 -3.89 -43.74
CA VAL A 138 9.74 -3.07 -42.63
C VAL A 138 9.84 -3.86 -41.30
N ASP A 139 10.55 -3.30 -40.35
CA ASP A 139 10.63 -3.83 -38.97
C ASP A 139 9.80 -2.99 -38.02
N THR A 140 9.23 -3.62 -36.97
CA THR A 140 8.51 -2.92 -35.91
C THR A 140 8.99 -3.38 -34.56
N TYR A 141 9.27 -2.42 -33.68
CA TYR A 141 9.67 -2.70 -32.30
C TYR A 141 9.14 -1.65 -31.32
N THR A 142 9.15 -2.01 -30.05
CA THR A 142 8.68 -1.13 -28.98
C THR A 142 9.81 -0.78 -28.00
N LEU A 143 9.76 0.46 -27.51
CA LEU A 143 10.62 0.96 -26.45
C LEU A 143 9.77 1.34 -25.24
N ARG A 144 10.17 0.95 -24.04
CA ARG A 144 9.55 1.40 -22.78
C ARG A 144 10.37 2.54 -22.21
N GLN A 145 9.85 3.75 -22.26
CA GLN A 145 10.53 4.97 -21.82
C GLN A 145 9.90 5.52 -20.55
N PRO A 146 10.71 6.09 -19.60
CA PRO A 146 10.18 6.75 -18.42
C PRO A 146 9.31 7.95 -18.80
N ILE A 147 8.32 8.24 -17.95
CA ILE A 147 7.31 9.27 -18.21
C ILE A 147 7.66 10.65 -17.65
N GLY A 148 8.57 10.73 -16.67
CA GLY A 148 8.97 12.01 -16.07
C GLY A 148 9.01 12.00 -14.54
N VAL A 149 8.60 13.10 -13.92
CA VAL A 149 8.45 13.20 -12.48
C VAL A 149 7.19 12.46 -12.05
N CYS A 150 7.33 11.54 -11.09
CA CYS A 150 6.22 10.82 -10.47
C CYS A 150 6.08 11.22 -9.01
N ALA A 151 4.89 11.12 -8.45
CA ALA A 151 4.63 11.36 -7.05
C ALA A 151 4.05 10.13 -6.36
N GLY A 152 4.37 9.96 -5.08
CA GLY A 152 3.81 8.93 -4.21
C GLY A 152 3.25 9.53 -2.92
N ILE A 153 2.03 9.14 -2.55
CA ILE A 153 1.36 9.55 -1.33
C ILE A 153 1.05 8.30 -0.54
N THR A 154 1.67 8.14 0.64
CA THR A 154 1.64 6.88 1.39
C THR A 154 0.93 7.02 2.74
N PRO A 155 0.27 5.93 3.21
CA PRO A 155 -0.48 5.89 4.45
C PRO A 155 0.42 5.56 5.65
N PHE A 156 -0.18 5.65 6.85
CA PHE A 156 0.51 5.36 8.10
C PHE A 156 0.64 3.86 8.42
N ASN A 157 -0.21 3.00 7.87
CA ASN A 157 -0.31 1.61 8.36
C ASN A 157 0.83 0.69 7.90
N PHE A 158 1.52 1.05 6.83
CA PHE A 158 2.72 0.37 6.32
C PHE A 158 3.75 1.42 5.85
N PRO A 159 4.39 2.15 6.77
CA PRO A 159 5.28 3.26 6.43
C PRO A 159 6.61 2.82 5.81
N ALA A 160 6.93 1.52 5.84
CA ALA A 160 8.07 0.97 5.11
C ALA A 160 7.65 0.34 3.78
N MET A 161 6.68 -0.58 3.79
CA MET A 161 6.27 -1.35 2.63
C MET A 161 5.73 -0.47 1.50
N ILE A 162 4.83 0.45 1.79
CA ILE A 162 4.15 1.22 0.75
C ILE A 162 5.09 2.20 0.02
N PRO A 163 5.97 2.99 0.68
CA PRO A 163 6.98 3.76 -0.02
C PRO A 163 7.88 2.91 -0.91
N LEU A 164 8.27 1.70 -0.44
CA LEU A 164 9.09 0.75 -1.19
C LEU A 164 8.36 0.10 -2.38
N TRP A 165 7.03 0.16 -2.43
CA TRP A 165 6.28 -0.20 -3.64
C TRP A 165 6.43 0.84 -4.75
N MET A 166 6.63 2.10 -4.39
CA MET A 166 6.51 3.25 -5.27
C MET A 166 7.85 3.72 -5.81
N PHE A 167 8.69 4.36 -4.97
CA PHE A 167 9.88 5.04 -5.45
C PHE A 167 10.94 4.11 -6.07
N PRO A 168 11.22 2.89 -5.55
CA PRO A 168 12.23 2.04 -6.15
C PRO A 168 11.87 1.63 -7.58
N MET A 169 10.62 1.24 -7.81
CA MET A 169 10.15 0.87 -9.14
C MET A 169 10.12 2.05 -10.12
N ALA A 170 9.67 3.24 -9.66
CA ALA A 170 9.68 4.44 -10.47
C ALA A 170 11.11 4.84 -10.90
N ILE A 171 12.05 4.84 -9.95
CA ILE A 171 13.46 5.19 -10.17
C ILE A 171 14.14 4.15 -11.06
N ALA A 172 13.91 2.86 -10.82
CA ALA A 172 14.45 1.78 -11.65
C ALA A 172 13.95 1.88 -13.10
N CYS A 173 12.70 2.31 -13.33
CA CYS A 173 12.17 2.59 -14.67
C CYS A 173 12.80 3.82 -15.34
N GLY A 174 13.54 4.66 -14.60
CA GLY A 174 14.21 5.87 -15.10
C GLY A 174 13.45 7.17 -14.85
N ASN A 175 12.42 7.16 -14.00
CA ASN A 175 11.71 8.35 -13.54
C ASN A 175 12.41 8.99 -12.35
N THR A 176 12.05 10.23 -12.06
CA THR A 176 12.34 10.87 -10.77
C THR A 176 11.09 10.85 -9.90
N PHE A 177 11.26 11.02 -8.58
CA PHE A 177 10.17 10.77 -7.66
C PHE A 177 10.10 11.82 -6.54
N VAL A 178 8.87 12.26 -6.23
CA VAL A 178 8.56 13.08 -5.06
C VAL A 178 7.66 12.25 -4.14
N LEU A 179 8.16 11.92 -2.96
CA LEU A 179 7.47 11.12 -1.96
C LEU A 179 6.85 12.02 -0.89
N LYS A 180 5.56 11.82 -0.60
CA LYS A 180 4.88 12.37 0.57
C LYS A 180 4.50 11.22 1.50
N PRO A 181 5.29 10.92 2.54
CA PRO A 181 4.93 9.93 3.54
C PRO A 181 3.77 10.41 4.43
N SER A 182 3.22 9.51 5.23
CA SER A 182 2.26 9.88 6.27
C SER A 182 2.89 10.89 7.25
N GLU A 183 2.13 11.88 7.64
CA GLU A 183 2.54 12.87 8.65
C GLU A 183 2.52 12.30 10.07
N GLN A 184 1.87 11.15 10.28
CA GLN A 184 1.77 10.54 11.60
C GLN A 184 3.02 9.72 11.99
N ASP A 185 3.71 9.15 10.98
CA ASP A 185 4.82 8.19 11.20
C ASP A 185 5.85 8.20 10.05
N PRO A 186 6.47 9.35 9.74
CA PRO A 186 7.38 9.47 8.63
C PRO A 186 8.81 8.95 8.90
N LEU A 187 9.20 8.72 10.18
CA LEU A 187 10.60 8.51 10.56
C LEU A 187 11.20 7.25 9.94
N SER A 188 10.50 6.14 9.97
CA SER A 188 10.95 4.89 9.34
C SER A 188 11.06 5.02 7.81
N THR A 189 10.13 5.75 7.19
CA THR A 189 10.23 6.09 5.74
C THR A 189 11.48 6.91 5.45
N LEU A 190 11.79 7.92 6.27
CA LEU A 190 12.99 8.75 6.08
C LEU A 190 14.28 7.93 6.21
N MET A 191 14.34 6.96 7.11
CA MET A 191 15.46 6.03 7.18
C MET A 191 15.66 5.24 5.88
N LEU A 192 14.57 4.78 5.24
CA LEU A 192 14.64 4.10 3.95
C LEU A 192 15.11 5.03 2.83
N VAL A 193 14.74 6.30 2.88
CA VAL A 193 15.21 7.33 1.95
C VAL A 193 16.70 7.61 2.15
N GLU A 194 17.19 7.69 3.39
CA GLU A 194 18.64 7.78 3.70
C GLU A 194 19.42 6.62 3.08
N LEU A 195 18.92 5.39 3.22
CA LEU A 195 19.54 4.21 2.61
C LEU A 195 19.50 4.27 1.06
N ALA A 196 18.47 4.87 0.46
CA ALA A 196 18.43 5.06 -0.99
C ALA A 196 19.51 6.04 -1.46
N LEU A 197 19.75 7.13 -0.73
CA LEU A 197 20.85 8.06 -1.02
C LEU A 197 22.21 7.37 -0.85
N GLU A 198 22.40 6.61 0.24
CA GLU A 198 23.61 5.81 0.48
C GLU A 198 23.84 4.75 -0.62
N ALA A 199 22.77 4.18 -1.16
CA ALA A 199 22.82 3.25 -2.28
C ALA A 199 23.32 3.91 -3.57
N GLY A 200 23.27 5.24 -3.65
CA GLY A 200 23.76 6.02 -4.78
C GLY A 200 22.64 6.59 -5.66
N VAL A 201 21.44 6.75 -5.15
CA VAL A 201 20.40 7.54 -5.84
C VAL A 201 20.88 8.98 -5.95
N PRO A 202 21.02 9.54 -7.18
CA PRO A 202 21.58 10.87 -7.36
C PRO A 202 20.69 12.00 -6.81
N PRO A 203 21.27 13.20 -6.53
CA PRO A 203 20.51 14.37 -6.15
C PRO A 203 19.32 14.65 -7.09
N GLY A 204 18.18 15.01 -6.53
CA GLY A 204 16.96 15.31 -7.25
C GLY A 204 16.19 14.10 -7.83
N VAL A 205 16.80 12.91 -7.92
CA VAL A 205 16.10 11.71 -8.41
C VAL A 205 15.02 11.25 -7.42
N LEU A 206 15.30 11.35 -6.13
CA LEU A 206 14.33 11.15 -5.04
C LEU A 206 14.26 12.42 -4.20
N ASN A 207 13.03 12.89 -3.95
CA ASN A 207 12.74 14.03 -3.09
C ASN A 207 11.64 13.65 -2.10
N VAL A 208 11.63 14.28 -0.93
CA VAL A 208 10.61 14.05 0.11
C VAL A 208 10.04 15.37 0.58
N VAL A 209 8.71 15.45 0.57
CA VAL A 209 7.95 16.57 1.14
C VAL A 209 6.94 16.03 2.14
N HIS A 210 6.67 16.78 3.20
CA HIS A 210 5.67 16.44 4.20
C HIS A 210 4.50 17.42 4.13
N GLY A 211 3.33 16.99 4.58
CA GLY A 211 2.16 17.87 4.65
C GLY A 211 0.84 17.17 4.54
N GLY A 212 -0.22 17.95 4.67
CA GLY A 212 -1.61 17.53 4.58
C GLY A 212 -2.19 17.68 3.17
N LYS A 213 -3.47 18.11 3.14
CA LYS A 213 -4.26 18.24 1.91
C LYS A 213 -3.61 19.17 0.87
N ASP A 214 -3.06 20.31 1.28
CA ASP A 214 -2.52 21.30 0.34
C ASP A 214 -1.33 20.76 -0.43
N VAL A 215 -0.45 19.99 0.21
CA VAL A 215 0.67 19.31 -0.45
C VAL A 215 0.16 18.22 -1.39
N VAL A 216 -0.86 17.43 -0.98
CA VAL A 216 -1.50 16.42 -1.84
C VAL A 216 -2.09 17.08 -3.09
N ASP A 217 -2.83 18.17 -2.94
CA ASP A 217 -3.44 18.88 -4.06
C ASP A 217 -2.37 19.51 -4.98
N ALA A 218 -1.29 20.05 -4.43
CA ALA A 218 -0.16 20.55 -5.21
C ALA A 218 0.48 19.44 -6.05
N LEU A 219 0.73 18.24 -5.50
CA LEU A 219 1.24 17.09 -6.25
C LEU A 219 0.27 16.63 -7.35
N CYS A 220 -1.04 16.68 -7.09
CA CYS A 220 -2.06 16.30 -8.09
C CYS A 220 -2.21 17.30 -9.21
N THR A 221 -1.94 18.60 -8.99
CA THR A 221 -2.21 19.66 -9.98
C THR A 221 -0.96 20.14 -10.72
N HIS A 222 0.25 19.97 -10.17
CA HIS A 222 1.48 20.51 -10.76
C HIS A 222 1.77 19.92 -12.14
N THR A 223 2.04 20.76 -13.14
CA THR A 223 2.19 20.39 -14.56
C THR A 223 3.34 19.43 -14.86
N ASP A 224 4.42 19.46 -14.06
CA ASP A 224 5.59 18.60 -14.26
C ASP A 224 5.38 17.18 -13.75
N ILE A 225 4.47 16.95 -12.81
CA ILE A 225 4.14 15.61 -12.34
C ILE A 225 3.31 14.87 -13.38
N LYS A 226 3.74 13.66 -13.77
CA LYS A 226 3.13 12.84 -14.82
C LYS A 226 2.30 11.67 -14.28
N ALA A 227 2.63 11.19 -13.09
CA ALA A 227 1.90 10.11 -12.45
C ALA A 227 1.82 10.31 -10.94
N VAL A 228 0.70 9.89 -10.34
CA VAL A 228 0.47 9.88 -8.90
C VAL A 228 0.08 8.47 -8.47
N SER A 229 0.84 7.90 -7.53
CA SER A 229 0.52 6.65 -6.85
C SER A 229 0.05 6.97 -5.43
N PHE A 230 -1.12 6.47 -5.07
CA PHE A 230 -1.76 6.74 -3.78
C PHE A 230 -2.17 5.45 -3.09
N VAL A 231 -1.96 5.41 -1.77
CA VAL A 231 -2.58 4.43 -0.87
C VAL A 231 -3.12 5.17 0.35
N GLY A 232 -4.39 4.93 0.69
CA GLY A 232 -5.01 5.57 1.85
C GLY A 232 -6.53 5.37 1.92
N SER A 233 -7.24 6.28 2.59
CA SER A 233 -8.68 6.20 2.74
C SER A 233 -9.42 6.41 1.42
N THR A 234 -10.62 5.82 1.28
CA THR A 234 -11.45 5.94 0.07
C THR A 234 -11.73 7.39 -0.29
N ALA A 235 -12.10 8.23 0.68
CA ALA A 235 -12.42 9.62 0.42
C ALA A 235 -11.24 10.42 -0.16
N VAL A 236 -10.03 10.23 0.39
CA VAL A 236 -8.82 10.89 -0.11
C VAL A 236 -8.39 10.29 -1.45
N GLY A 237 -8.48 8.96 -1.60
CA GLY A 237 -8.09 8.28 -2.85
C GLY A 237 -8.96 8.66 -4.03
N THR A 238 -10.27 8.81 -3.82
CA THR A 238 -11.19 9.32 -4.85
C THR A 238 -10.84 10.76 -5.22
N HIS A 239 -10.59 11.62 -4.22
CA HIS A 239 -10.16 13.01 -4.45
C HIS A 239 -8.87 13.09 -5.27
N VAL A 240 -7.85 12.30 -4.91
CA VAL A 240 -6.56 12.24 -5.64
C VAL A 240 -6.77 11.76 -7.07
N TYR A 241 -7.57 10.70 -7.26
CA TYR A 241 -7.86 10.17 -8.58
C TYR A 241 -8.55 11.19 -9.49
N ASP A 242 -9.60 11.83 -8.98
CA ASP A 242 -10.36 12.82 -9.73
C ASP A 242 -9.52 14.08 -10.02
N LEU A 243 -8.81 14.60 -9.02
CA LEU A 243 -8.03 15.82 -9.17
C LEU A 243 -6.85 15.62 -10.13
N ALA A 244 -6.04 14.58 -9.92
CA ALA A 244 -4.89 14.31 -10.77
C ALA A 244 -5.31 13.88 -12.20
N GLY A 245 -6.40 13.12 -12.32
CA GLY A 245 -6.98 12.74 -13.62
C GLY A 245 -7.43 13.94 -14.45
N ARG A 246 -8.10 14.92 -13.84
CA ARG A 246 -8.49 16.20 -14.51
C ARG A 246 -7.29 17.01 -15.00
N HIS A 247 -6.11 16.80 -14.40
CA HIS A 247 -4.85 17.43 -14.82
C HIS A 247 -4.00 16.52 -15.74
N GLY A 248 -4.64 15.50 -16.35
CA GLY A 248 -4.02 14.64 -17.38
C GLY A 248 -2.93 13.71 -16.86
N LYS A 249 -2.89 13.42 -15.56
CA LYS A 249 -1.91 12.53 -14.95
C LYS A 249 -2.36 11.08 -14.97
N ARG A 250 -1.41 10.15 -15.01
CA ARG A 250 -1.68 8.76 -14.66
C ARG A 250 -1.92 8.67 -13.17
N VAL A 251 -2.93 7.91 -12.76
CA VAL A 251 -3.25 7.71 -11.35
C VAL A 251 -3.48 6.23 -11.07
N GLN A 252 -2.91 5.75 -9.98
CA GLN A 252 -3.32 4.51 -9.32
C GLN A 252 -3.64 4.84 -7.87
N SER A 253 -4.85 4.52 -7.45
CA SER A 253 -5.35 4.83 -6.11
C SER A 253 -5.84 3.54 -5.46
N MET A 254 -5.09 3.05 -4.46
CA MET A 254 -5.47 1.92 -3.62
C MET A 254 -6.12 2.46 -2.36
N MET A 255 -7.37 2.06 -2.13
CA MET A 255 -8.25 2.70 -1.16
C MET A 255 -8.74 1.73 -0.09
N GLY A 256 -9.84 2.07 0.56
CA GLY A 256 -10.45 1.30 1.62
C GLY A 256 -10.91 -0.10 1.20
N ALA A 257 -11.18 -0.94 2.17
CA ALA A 257 -11.55 -2.34 1.98
C ALA A 257 -12.58 -2.82 3.01
N LYS A 258 -13.28 -3.91 2.68
CA LYS A 258 -14.10 -4.70 3.59
C LYS A 258 -13.89 -6.18 3.26
N ASN A 259 -12.75 -6.71 3.68
CA ASN A 259 -12.35 -8.06 3.26
C ASN A 259 -13.13 -9.13 4.02
N HIS A 260 -13.63 -10.10 3.27
CA HIS A 260 -14.40 -11.22 3.79
C HIS A 260 -13.56 -12.50 3.77
N ALA A 261 -13.65 -13.28 4.84
CA ALA A 261 -13.15 -14.65 4.88
C ALA A 261 -14.33 -15.61 4.96
N VAL A 262 -14.55 -16.39 3.92
CA VAL A 262 -15.63 -17.38 3.83
C VAL A 262 -15.12 -18.72 4.35
N VAL A 263 -15.85 -19.34 5.26
CA VAL A 263 -15.45 -20.58 5.95
C VAL A 263 -16.48 -21.66 5.69
N LEU A 264 -16.08 -22.73 4.99
CA LEU A 264 -16.89 -23.93 4.82
C LEU A 264 -16.62 -24.93 5.94
N ALA A 265 -17.59 -25.79 6.22
CA ALA A 265 -17.52 -26.76 7.33
C ALA A 265 -16.45 -27.85 7.14
N ASP A 266 -16.00 -28.08 5.93
CA ASP A 266 -14.93 -29.05 5.59
C ASP A 266 -13.51 -28.48 5.75
N ALA A 267 -13.35 -27.19 6.05
CA ALA A 267 -12.05 -26.57 6.28
C ALA A 267 -11.34 -27.13 7.52
N ASN A 268 -10.00 -27.06 7.52
CA ASN A 268 -9.25 -27.39 8.73
C ASN A 268 -9.55 -26.37 9.84
N ARG A 269 -10.33 -26.78 10.83
CA ARG A 269 -10.88 -25.90 11.86
C ARG A 269 -9.81 -25.14 12.63
N GLU A 270 -8.80 -25.82 13.14
CA GLU A 270 -7.76 -25.23 13.98
C GLU A 270 -6.93 -24.20 13.19
N GLN A 271 -6.42 -24.58 12.03
CA GLN A 271 -5.64 -23.69 11.18
C GLN A 271 -6.48 -22.49 10.69
N THR A 272 -7.74 -22.72 10.34
CA THR A 272 -8.64 -21.66 9.87
C THR A 272 -8.89 -20.64 10.99
N LEU A 273 -9.22 -21.08 12.20
CA LEU A 273 -9.50 -20.18 13.31
C LEU A 273 -8.25 -19.36 13.70
N ASN A 274 -7.08 -19.99 13.75
CA ASN A 274 -5.81 -19.30 13.99
C ASN A 274 -5.52 -18.25 12.93
N ALA A 275 -5.73 -18.61 11.64
CA ALA A 275 -5.54 -17.70 10.52
C ALA A 275 -6.49 -16.51 10.56
N LEU A 276 -7.77 -16.71 10.90
CA LEU A 276 -8.78 -15.65 11.02
C LEU A 276 -8.46 -14.67 12.14
N VAL A 277 -8.04 -15.18 13.32
CA VAL A 277 -7.65 -14.33 14.46
C VAL A 277 -6.42 -13.47 14.09
N GLY A 278 -5.38 -14.08 13.52
CA GLY A 278 -4.20 -13.34 13.09
C GLY A 278 -4.50 -12.31 12.02
N ALA A 279 -5.39 -12.62 11.06
CA ALA A 279 -5.77 -11.72 9.99
C ALA A 279 -6.72 -10.59 10.43
N GLY A 280 -7.56 -10.83 11.41
CA GLY A 280 -8.51 -9.84 11.93
C GLY A 280 -7.90 -8.87 12.94
N PHE A 281 -6.99 -9.33 13.77
CA PHE A 281 -6.48 -8.56 14.91
C PHE A 281 -5.01 -8.13 14.80
N GLY A 282 -4.21 -8.77 13.94
CA GLY A 282 -2.81 -8.39 13.70
C GLY A 282 -2.69 -6.93 13.30
N ALA A 283 -1.65 -6.24 13.78
CA ALA A 283 -1.43 -4.79 13.64
C ALA A 283 -2.68 -3.97 14.06
N SER A 284 -3.41 -4.45 15.08
CA SER A 284 -4.65 -3.84 15.58
C SER A 284 -5.74 -3.68 14.50
N GLY A 285 -5.78 -4.58 13.52
CA GLY A 285 -6.72 -4.51 12.40
C GLY A 285 -6.45 -3.37 11.40
N GLN A 286 -5.33 -2.66 11.53
CA GLN A 286 -4.98 -1.51 10.67
C GLN A 286 -4.26 -1.93 9.38
N ARG A 287 -4.74 -2.97 8.74
CA ARG A 287 -4.24 -3.46 7.46
C ARG A 287 -5.31 -3.34 6.38
N CYS A 288 -4.94 -2.84 5.20
CA CYS A 288 -5.85 -2.78 4.05
C CYS A 288 -6.37 -4.17 3.63
N MET A 289 -5.61 -5.22 3.95
CA MET A 289 -5.96 -6.61 3.67
C MET A 289 -6.42 -7.38 4.92
N ALA A 290 -6.59 -6.73 6.10
CA ALA A 290 -7.14 -7.38 7.28
C ALA A 290 -8.50 -8.00 6.99
N THR A 291 -8.76 -9.18 7.54
CA THR A 291 -10.10 -9.76 7.54
C THR A 291 -11.00 -8.91 8.42
N SER A 292 -12.02 -8.31 7.83
CA SER A 292 -13.03 -7.48 8.53
C SER A 292 -14.30 -8.25 8.82
N VAL A 293 -14.62 -9.21 7.97
CA VAL A 293 -15.84 -10.02 8.02
C VAL A 293 -15.49 -11.49 7.90
N VAL A 294 -15.98 -12.30 8.81
CA VAL A 294 -15.98 -13.77 8.72
C VAL A 294 -17.37 -14.22 8.30
N VAL A 295 -17.47 -14.97 7.22
CA VAL A 295 -18.73 -15.56 6.73
C VAL A 295 -18.70 -17.05 7.04
N LEU A 296 -19.47 -17.48 8.05
CA LEU A 296 -19.58 -18.88 8.46
C LEU A 296 -20.69 -19.57 7.67
N VAL A 297 -20.35 -20.59 6.90
CA VAL A 297 -21.27 -21.29 6.00
C VAL A 297 -21.74 -22.61 6.60
N GLY A 298 -23.06 -22.80 6.68
CA GLY A 298 -23.68 -24.06 7.09
C GLY A 298 -23.22 -24.52 8.48
N ALA A 299 -22.63 -25.71 8.61
CA ALA A 299 -22.19 -26.24 9.89
C ALA A 299 -20.99 -25.50 10.50
N ALA A 300 -20.26 -24.68 9.75
CA ALA A 300 -19.19 -23.82 10.28
C ALA A 300 -19.69 -22.77 11.27
N LYS A 301 -20.97 -22.43 11.27
CA LYS A 301 -21.63 -21.54 12.25
C LYS A 301 -21.33 -21.95 13.70
N LYS A 302 -21.14 -23.25 13.96
CA LYS A 302 -20.79 -23.79 15.27
C LYS A 302 -19.38 -23.40 15.76
N TRP A 303 -18.55 -22.77 14.92
CA TRP A 303 -17.17 -22.39 15.26
C TRP A 303 -17.05 -21.02 15.93
N LEU A 304 -18.14 -20.24 16.00
CA LEU A 304 -18.13 -18.91 16.59
C LEU A 304 -17.60 -18.89 18.04
N PRO A 305 -18.00 -19.82 18.95
CA PRO A 305 -17.47 -19.85 20.32
C PRO A 305 -15.95 -20.07 20.38
N ASP A 306 -15.39 -20.87 19.46
CA ASP A 306 -13.96 -21.13 19.43
C ASP A 306 -13.19 -19.92 18.87
N LEU A 307 -13.74 -19.25 17.84
CA LEU A 307 -13.19 -17.99 17.33
C LEU A 307 -13.10 -16.94 18.44
N LYS A 308 -14.18 -16.81 19.23
CA LYS A 308 -14.23 -15.93 20.40
C LYS A 308 -13.17 -16.31 21.43
N ALA A 309 -13.08 -17.61 21.78
CA ALA A 309 -12.12 -18.11 22.76
C ALA A 309 -10.67 -17.89 22.36
N LEU A 310 -10.34 -17.97 21.06
CA LEU A 310 -9.01 -17.65 20.55
C LEU A 310 -8.73 -16.15 20.57
N ALA A 311 -9.68 -15.32 20.14
CA ALA A 311 -9.53 -13.87 20.18
C ALA A 311 -9.32 -13.33 21.61
N GLN A 312 -9.97 -13.92 22.62
CA GLN A 312 -9.81 -13.58 24.03
C GLN A 312 -8.40 -13.83 24.58
N LYS A 313 -7.64 -14.74 23.98
CA LYS A 313 -6.27 -15.09 24.43
C LYS A 313 -5.22 -14.09 23.97
N LEU A 314 -5.55 -13.22 23.01
CA LEU A 314 -4.60 -12.26 22.47
C LEU A 314 -4.15 -11.26 23.55
N LYS A 315 -2.84 -11.10 23.67
CA LYS A 315 -2.21 -10.17 24.59
C LYS A 315 -2.12 -8.78 23.97
N VAL A 316 -2.84 -7.83 24.57
CA VAL A 316 -2.79 -6.42 24.20
C VAL A 316 -1.73 -5.71 25.02
N ASN A 317 -0.73 -5.09 24.36
CA ASN A 317 0.33 -4.34 25.04
C ASN A 317 1.01 -3.37 24.03
N ALA A 318 2.00 -2.59 24.48
CA ALA A 318 2.84 -1.83 23.58
C ALA A 318 3.57 -2.76 22.59
N GLY A 319 3.72 -2.33 21.35
CA GLY A 319 4.32 -3.16 20.29
C GLY A 319 5.77 -3.54 20.53
N SER A 320 6.48 -2.75 21.36
CA SER A 320 7.85 -3.03 21.82
C SER A 320 7.95 -4.13 22.88
N GLU A 321 6.84 -4.44 23.56
CA GLU A 321 6.83 -5.41 24.65
C GLU A 321 6.79 -6.85 24.14
N ALA A 322 7.61 -7.71 24.74
CA ALA A 322 7.71 -9.12 24.35
C ALA A 322 6.39 -9.88 24.51
N GLY A 323 6.04 -10.67 23.52
CA GLY A 323 4.83 -11.48 23.52
C GLY A 323 3.54 -10.68 23.33
N THR A 324 3.61 -9.46 22.86
CA THR A 324 2.45 -8.67 22.44
C THR A 324 1.90 -9.22 21.13
N ASP A 325 0.57 -9.43 21.07
CA ASP A 325 -0.15 -9.82 19.85
C ASP A 325 -0.82 -8.62 19.20
N VAL A 326 -1.36 -7.70 19.98
CA VAL A 326 -2.13 -6.53 19.50
C VAL A 326 -1.57 -5.26 20.15
N GLY A 327 -1.01 -4.37 19.31
CA GLY A 327 -0.54 -3.04 19.73
C GLY A 327 -1.68 -2.02 19.83
N PRO A 328 -1.35 -0.72 20.04
CA PRO A 328 -2.33 0.36 20.00
C PRO A 328 -2.72 0.71 18.55
N VAL A 329 -3.85 1.39 18.37
CA VAL A 329 -4.15 2.09 17.09
C VAL A 329 -3.37 3.40 17.04
N ILE A 330 -3.10 3.87 15.80
CA ILE A 330 -2.15 4.93 15.50
C ILE A 330 -2.37 6.25 16.27
N SER A 331 -3.62 6.64 16.54
CA SER A 331 -3.91 7.93 17.13
C SER A 331 -5.18 7.89 18.00
N ARG A 332 -5.32 8.91 18.85
CA ARG A 332 -6.53 9.11 19.65
C ARG A 332 -7.78 9.25 18.77
N ARG A 333 -7.68 9.99 17.68
CA ARG A 333 -8.76 10.13 16.69
C ARG A 333 -9.17 8.78 16.09
N ALA A 334 -8.19 7.92 15.76
CA ALA A 334 -8.47 6.56 15.29
C ALA A 334 -9.18 5.72 16.34
N LYS A 335 -8.72 5.79 17.61
CA LYS A 335 -9.37 5.12 18.75
C LYS A 335 -10.82 5.54 18.90
N GLU A 336 -11.09 6.85 18.96
CA GLU A 336 -12.44 7.40 19.08
C GLU A 336 -13.36 6.95 17.94
N ARG A 337 -12.86 6.95 16.69
CA ARG A 337 -13.60 6.48 15.53
C ARG A 337 -13.96 5.00 15.65
N VAL A 338 -13.02 4.14 16.03
CA VAL A 338 -13.26 2.70 16.22
C VAL A 338 -14.26 2.45 17.34
N LEU A 339 -14.12 3.13 18.47
CA LEU A 339 -15.08 3.04 19.59
C LEU A 339 -16.48 3.48 19.16
N GLY A 340 -16.61 4.56 18.40
CA GLY A 340 -17.89 5.03 17.85
C GLY A 340 -18.56 4.00 16.92
N LEU A 341 -17.78 3.28 16.09
CA LEU A 341 -18.31 2.21 15.25
C LEU A 341 -18.72 0.98 16.07
N ILE A 342 -17.99 0.62 17.11
CA ILE A 342 -18.40 -0.44 18.04
C ILE A 342 -19.76 -0.10 18.69
N GLU A 343 -19.92 1.15 19.15
CA GLU A 343 -21.19 1.63 19.70
C GLU A 343 -22.34 1.62 18.67
N SER A 344 -22.06 1.96 17.40
CA SER A 344 -23.10 1.89 16.36
C SER A 344 -23.57 0.46 16.13
N GLY A 345 -22.67 -0.52 16.12
CA GLY A 345 -23.03 -1.93 15.97
C GLY A 345 -23.97 -2.42 17.07
N ILE A 346 -23.69 -2.02 18.33
CA ILE A 346 -24.56 -2.35 19.47
C ILE A 346 -25.94 -1.70 19.31
N LYS A 347 -25.98 -0.41 18.95
CA LYS A 347 -27.23 0.34 18.78
C LYS A 347 -28.08 -0.20 17.61
N GLU A 348 -27.44 -0.68 16.55
CA GLU A 348 -28.07 -1.27 15.38
C GLU A 348 -28.54 -2.73 15.61
N GLY A 349 -28.23 -3.30 16.79
CA GLY A 349 -28.74 -4.60 17.21
C GLY A 349 -27.80 -5.78 16.95
N ALA A 350 -26.55 -5.55 16.56
CA ALA A 350 -25.56 -6.61 16.51
C ALA A 350 -25.23 -7.15 17.90
N VAL A 351 -24.93 -8.44 17.99
CA VAL A 351 -24.58 -9.10 19.25
C VAL A 351 -23.09 -8.92 19.50
N LEU A 352 -22.74 -8.22 20.59
CA LEU A 352 -21.36 -8.05 21.02
C LEU A 352 -20.87 -9.31 21.75
N GLU A 353 -20.15 -10.16 21.03
CA GLU A 353 -19.62 -11.43 21.53
C GLU A 353 -18.38 -11.25 22.43
N LEU A 354 -17.51 -10.32 22.05
CA LEU A 354 -16.31 -9.96 22.79
C LEU A 354 -16.16 -8.44 22.77
N ASP A 355 -15.98 -7.85 23.97
CA ASP A 355 -15.86 -6.39 24.13
C ASP A 355 -14.42 -5.99 24.49
N GLY A 356 -13.73 -5.34 23.54
CA GLY A 356 -12.38 -4.83 23.71
C GLY A 356 -12.27 -3.35 24.13
N ARG A 357 -13.41 -2.63 24.35
CA ARG A 357 -13.41 -1.17 24.58
C ARG A 357 -12.67 -0.73 25.84
N ASN A 358 -12.76 -1.50 26.94
CA ASN A 358 -12.27 -1.14 28.26
C ASN A 358 -10.98 -1.84 28.64
N ILE A 359 -10.18 -2.24 27.66
CA ILE A 359 -8.88 -2.87 27.92
C ILE A 359 -7.97 -1.91 28.69
N LYS A 360 -7.32 -2.44 29.72
CA LYS A 360 -6.31 -1.71 30.51
C LYS A 360 -4.95 -2.35 30.25
N VAL A 361 -3.97 -1.53 29.89
CA VAL A 361 -2.59 -1.95 29.67
C VAL A 361 -1.73 -1.29 30.75
N PRO A 362 -1.32 -2.06 31.78
CA PRO A 362 -0.54 -1.50 32.89
C PRO A 362 0.76 -0.85 32.43
N GLY A 363 1.01 0.37 32.91
CA GLY A 363 2.16 1.17 32.51
C GLY A 363 1.97 1.97 31.20
N PHE A 364 0.83 1.77 30.50
CA PHE A 364 0.49 2.47 29.25
C PHE A 364 -0.96 2.97 29.26
N GLU A 365 -1.44 3.45 30.38
CA GLU A 365 -2.86 3.80 30.62
C GLU A 365 -3.38 4.88 29.66
N GLN A 366 -2.49 5.73 29.13
CA GLN A 366 -2.83 6.79 28.20
C GLN A 366 -2.80 6.35 26.73
N GLY A 367 -2.35 5.11 26.45
CA GLY A 367 -2.18 4.58 25.12
C GLY A 367 -3.48 4.38 24.36
N ASN A 368 -3.36 4.33 23.04
CA ASN A 368 -4.50 4.19 22.13
C ASN A 368 -4.95 2.72 21.98
N PHE A 369 -5.01 1.97 23.06
CA PHE A 369 -5.37 0.56 23.03
C PHE A 369 -6.87 0.33 22.89
N ILE A 370 -7.20 -0.66 22.06
CA ILE A 370 -8.51 -1.31 21.95
C ILE A 370 -8.23 -2.81 21.91
N GLY A 371 -8.93 -3.58 22.71
CA GLY A 371 -8.82 -5.03 22.69
C GLY A 371 -9.58 -5.66 21.51
N PRO A 372 -9.34 -6.94 21.24
CA PRO A 372 -10.12 -7.68 20.26
C PRO A 372 -11.62 -7.55 20.52
N THR A 373 -12.36 -7.16 19.51
CA THR A 373 -13.82 -6.98 19.57
C THR A 373 -14.47 -7.85 18.52
N LEU A 374 -15.49 -8.63 18.89
CA LEU A 374 -16.16 -9.57 18.01
C LEU A 374 -17.67 -9.34 18.06
N PHE A 375 -18.28 -9.23 16.88
CA PHE A 375 -19.72 -9.14 16.70
C PHE A 375 -20.27 -10.34 15.92
N SER A 376 -21.49 -10.76 16.30
CA SER A 376 -22.34 -11.67 15.52
C SER A 376 -23.71 -11.03 15.26
N GLY A 377 -24.56 -11.72 14.50
CA GLY A 377 -25.88 -11.17 14.14
C GLY A 377 -25.82 -9.88 13.33
N VAL A 378 -24.73 -9.67 12.60
CA VAL A 378 -24.51 -8.46 11.77
C VAL A 378 -25.25 -8.58 10.46
N THR A 379 -25.96 -7.53 10.07
CA THR A 379 -26.64 -7.40 8.77
C THR A 379 -25.89 -6.44 7.86
N THR A 380 -26.19 -6.51 6.55
CA THR A 380 -25.44 -5.77 5.53
C THR A 380 -25.72 -4.26 5.49
N ASP A 381 -26.72 -3.78 6.19
CA ASP A 381 -27.09 -2.37 6.33
C ASP A 381 -26.45 -1.69 7.54
N MET A 382 -25.90 -2.46 8.50
CA MET A 382 -25.24 -1.92 9.68
C MET A 382 -23.96 -1.17 9.33
N GLN A 383 -23.64 -0.09 10.07
CA GLN A 383 -22.44 0.72 9.86
C GLN A 383 -21.15 -0.09 10.05
N ILE A 384 -21.13 -1.01 11.02
CA ILE A 384 -19.98 -1.89 11.24
C ILE A 384 -19.70 -2.85 10.07
N TYR A 385 -20.67 -3.06 9.17
CA TYR A 385 -20.50 -3.82 7.93
C TYR A 385 -20.18 -2.90 6.75
N THR A 386 -20.89 -1.81 6.58
CA THR A 386 -20.76 -0.93 5.40
C THR A 386 -19.51 -0.07 5.41
N GLN A 387 -18.98 0.27 6.60
CA GLN A 387 -17.78 1.09 6.75
C GLN A 387 -16.54 0.24 7.06
N GLU A 388 -15.38 0.65 6.53
CA GLU A 388 -14.09 0.13 6.94
C GLU A 388 -13.78 0.60 8.36
N ILE A 389 -13.66 -0.31 9.33
CA ILE A 389 -13.42 0.05 10.75
C ILE A 389 -11.97 0.46 10.98
N PHE A 390 -11.04 -0.28 10.41
CA PHE A 390 -9.58 -0.07 10.54
C PHE A 390 -9.11 -0.09 11.99
N GLY A 391 -9.57 -1.09 12.72
CA GLY A 391 -9.33 -1.35 14.13
C GLY A 391 -9.51 -2.84 14.46
N PRO A 392 -9.21 -3.29 15.69
CA PRO A 392 -9.27 -4.69 16.08
C PRO A 392 -10.72 -5.17 16.30
N VAL A 393 -11.53 -5.05 15.27
CA VAL A 393 -12.97 -5.40 15.27
C VAL A 393 -13.27 -6.34 14.13
N LEU A 394 -13.78 -7.52 14.47
CA LEU A 394 -14.18 -8.55 13.53
C LEU A 394 -15.69 -8.77 13.61
N VAL A 395 -16.37 -8.79 12.46
CA VAL A 395 -17.79 -9.08 12.40
C VAL A 395 -18.03 -10.46 11.80
N VAL A 396 -19.04 -11.17 12.30
CA VAL A 396 -19.40 -12.51 11.82
C VAL A 396 -20.81 -12.45 11.21
N ILE A 397 -20.91 -12.98 10.00
CA ILE A 397 -22.16 -13.19 9.28
C ILE A 397 -22.33 -14.68 9.01
N GLU A 398 -23.54 -15.18 9.16
CA GLU A 398 -23.88 -16.58 8.97
C GLU A 398 -24.75 -16.73 7.73
N VAL A 399 -24.39 -17.71 6.88
CA VAL A 399 -25.18 -18.09 5.69
C VAL A 399 -25.27 -19.61 5.58
N ASP A 400 -26.18 -20.11 4.77
CA ASP A 400 -26.40 -21.56 4.67
C ASP A 400 -25.55 -22.20 3.57
N THR A 401 -25.27 -21.48 2.47
CA THR A 401 -24.59 -22.03 1.29
C THR A 401 -23.43 -21.14 0.81
N LEU A 402 -22.53 -21.74 0.05
CA LEU A 402 -21.42 -21.02 -0.63
C LEU A 402 -21.97 -19.97 -1.60
N ASP A 403 -23.08 -20.25 -2.29
CA ASP A 403 -23.69 -19.30 -3.23
C ASP A 403 -24.17 -18.01 -2.52
N GLN A 404 -24.77 -18.17 -1.34
CA GLN A 404 -25.15 -17.04 -0.50
C GLN A 404 -23.91 -16.24 -0.04
N ALA A 405 -22.82 -16.92 0.31
CA ALA A 405 -21.57 -16.26 0.69
C ALA A 405 -20.95 -15.48 -0.48
N ILE A 406 -20.93 -16.05 -1.70
CA ILE A 406 -20.45 -15.39 -2.92
C ILE A 406 -21.30 -14.15 -3.21
N ALA A 407 -22.64 -14.29 -3.17
CA ALA A 407 -23.58 -13.19 -3.40
C ALA A 407 -23.36 -12.05 -2.38
N LEU A 408 -23.18 -12.38 -1.09
CA LEU A 408 -22.88 -11.41 -0.02
C LEU A 408 -21.60 -10.62 -0.30
N VAL A 409 -20.52 -11.29 -0.64
CA VAL A 409 -19.22 -10.66 -0.92
C VAL A 409 -19.30 -9.79 -2.18
N ASN A 410 -19.97 -10.28 -3.22
CA ASN A 410 -20.11 -9.54 -4.49
C ASN A 410 -21.00 -8.30 -4.36
N ALA A 411 -21.96 -8.31 -3.43
CA ALA A 411 -22.82 -7.15 -3.15
C ALA A 411 -22.12 -6.03 -2.37
N ASN A 412 -20.95 -6.30 -1.74
CA ASN A 412 -20.23 -5.30 -0.99
C ASN A 412 -19.58 -4.26 -1.93
N PRO A 413 -19.60 -2.95 -1.62
CA PRO A 413 -19.00 -1.92 -2.48
C PRO A 413 -17.48 -1.99 -2.59
N PHE A 414 -16.80 -2.74 -1.74
CA PHE A 414 -15.35 -2.94 -1.76
C PHE A 414 -14.98 -4.28 -2.41
N GLY A 415 -13.87 -4.30 -3.14
CA GLY A 415 -13.37 -5.49 -3.84
C GLY A 415 -11.85 -5.63 -3.77
N ASN A 416 -11.24 -5.41 -2.59
CA ASN A 416 -9.80 -5.49 -2.42
C ASN A 416 -9.33 -6.95 -2.31
N GLY A 417 -9.76 -7.68 -1.27
CA GLY A 417 -9.36 -9.06 -1.03
C GLY A 417 -10.46 -9.91 -0.38
N THR A 418 -10.35 -11.23 -0.57
CA THR A 418 -11.21 -12.22 0.08
C THR A 418 -10.46 -13.54 0.24
N GLY A 419 -10.87 -14.35 1.23
CA GLY A 419 -10.36 -15.71 1.42
C GLY A 419 -11.49 -16.73 1.48
N LEU A 420 -11.24 -17.93 0.96
CA LEU A 420 -12.10 -19.11 1.17
C LEU A 420 -11.33 -20.18 1.90
N PHE A 421 -11.91 -20.73 2.96
CA PHE A 421 -11.38 -21.87 3.70
C PHE A 421 -12.20 -23.13 3.40
N THR A 422 -11.58 -24.14 2.81
CA THR A 422 -12.21 -25.40 2.39
C THR A 422 -11.17 -26.46 2.08
N GLN A 423 -11.56 -27.72 2.12
CA GLN A 423 -10.81 -28.87 1.58
C GLN A 423 -11.31 -29.28 0.19
N SER A 424 -12.39 -28.67 -0.31
CA SER A 424 -13.00 -29.00 -1.60
C SER A 424 -12.39 -28.18 -2.74
N GLY A 425 -11.68 -28.83 -3.65
CA GLY A 425 -11.18 -28.21 -4.87
C GLY A 425 -12.30 -27.68 -5.78
N ALA A 426 -13.47 -28.34 -5.79
CA ALA A 426 -14.63 -27.88 -6.56
C ALA A 426 -15.20 -26.57 -5.98
N ALA A 427 -15.32 -26.45 -4.66
CA ALA A 427 -15.75 -25.23 -3.99
C ALA A 427 -14.75 -24.08 -4.23
N ALA A 428 -13.45 -24.38 -4.13
CA ALA A 428 -12.39 -23.40 -4.38
C ALA A 428 -12.43 -22.88 -5.83
N ARG A 429 -12.59 -23.79 -6.82
CA ARG A 429 -12.71 -23.40 -8.22
C ARG A 429 -13.96 -22.55 -8.48
N LYS A 430 -15.12 -22.95 -7.93
CA LYS A 430 -16.35 -22.18 -8.04
C LYS A 430 -16.16 -20.77 -7.47
N PHE A 431 -15.62 -20.67 -6.24
CA PHE A 431 -15.40 -19.41 -5.58
C PHE A 431 -14.50 -18.49 -6.39
N GLN A 432 -13.31 -18.94 -6.81
CA GLN A 432 -12.38 -18.10 -7.58
C GLN A 432 -12.94 -17.65 -8.94
N THR A 433 -13.91 -18.37 -9.50
CA THR A 433 -14.51 -18.03 -10.79
C THR A 433 -15.66 -17.03 -10.65
N GLU A 434 -16.44 -17.14 -9.58
CA GLU A 434 -17.68 -16.35 -9.41
C GLU A 434 -17.51 -15.13 -8.51
N ILE A 435 -16.40 -15.02 -7.78
CA ILE A 435 -16.14 -13.90 -6.87
C ILE A 435 -15.59 -12.68 -7.62
N ASP A 436 -16.19 -11.51 -7.41
CA ASP A 436 -15.77 -10.23 -8.01
C ASP A 436 -14.91 -9.42 -7.03
N VAL A 437 -13.69 -9.91 -6.76
CA VAL A 437 -12.73 -9.28 -5.86
C VAL A 437 -11.34 -9.36 -6.48
N GLY A 438 -10.52 -8.34 -6.30
CA GLY A 438 -9.22 -8.24 -6.93
C GLY A 438 -8.20 -9.29 -6.50
N GLN A 439 -8.23 -9.74 -5.22
CA GLN A 439 -7.30 -10.73 -4.68
C GLN A 439 -8.06 -11.83 -3.95
N VAL A 440 -7.80 -13.07 -4.33
CA VAL A 440 -8.50 -14.25 -3.81
C VAL A 440 -7.51 -15.22 -3.17
N GLY A 441 -7.74 -15.56 -1.91
CA GLY A 441 -6.99 -16.59 -1.18
C GLY A 441 -7.78 -17.87 -1.05
N ILE A 442 -7.14 -19.02 -1.24
CA ILE A 442 -7.67 -20.33 -0.88
C ILE A 442 -6.88 -20.84 0.31
N ASN A 443 -7.53 -20.99 1.45
CA ASN A 443 -6.92 -21.29 2.75
C ASN A 443 -5.85 -20.25 3.20
N ILE A 444 -5.95 -19.05 2.66
CA ILE A 444 -5.10 -17.90 3.00
C ILE A 444 -6.05 -16.71 3.24
N PRO A 445 -6.07 -16.12 4.46
CA PRO A 445 -6.99 -15.03 4.78
C PRO A 445 -6.56 -13.68 4.20
N ILE A 446 -5.26 -13.48 4.00
CA ILE A 446 -4.66 -12.22 3.50
C ILE A 446 -3.86 -12.54 2.24
N PRO A 447 -4.49 -12.57 1.05
CA PRO A 447 -3.86 -13.01 -0.19
C PRO A 447 -3.01 -11.93 -0.87
N VAL A 448 -2.14 -11.23 -0.12
CA VAL A 448 -1.21 -10.26 -0.70
C VAL A 448 -0.20 -10.99 -1.59
N PRO A 449 -0.15 -10.70 -2.89
CA PRO A 449 0.72 -11.43 -3.80
C PRO A 449 2.20 -11.11 -3.57
N VAL A 450 3.06 -12.03 -3.96
CA VAL A 450 4.50 -11.76 -4.11
C VAL A 450 4.74 -10.79 -5.28
N PRO A 451 5.84 -10.02 -5.32
CA PRO A 451 6.03 -8.93 -6.27
C PRO A 451 6.09 -9.28 -7.77
N PHE A 452 6.09 -10.55 -8.12
CA PHE A 452 5.96 -11.01 -9.52
C PHE A 452 4.54 -10.83 -10.06
N PHE A 453 3.54 -10.75 -9.17
CA PHE A 453 2.14 -10.49 -9.46
C PHE A 453 1.76 -9.12 -8.90
N SER A 454 0.86 -8.43 -9.58
CA SER A 454 0.43 -7.10 -9.13
C SER A 454 -0.56 -7.17 -7.97
N PHE A 455 -0.48 -6.21 -7.06
CA PHE A 455 -1.54 -5.94 -6.11
C PHE A 455 -2.75 -5.40 -6.87
N THR A 456 -3.81 -6.16 -6.90
CA THR A 456 -5.04 -5.86 -7.63
C THR A 456 -6.15 -5.42 -6.70
N GLY A 457 -7.23 -4.97 -7.23
CA GLY A 457 -8.43 -4.55 -6.53
C GLY A 457 -9.52 -4.20 -7.54
N SER A 458 -10.76 -4.11 -7.08
CA SER A 458 -11.90 -3.72 -7.88
C SER A 458 -12.85 -2.81 -7.10
N ARG A 459 -13.86 -2.29 -7.77
CA ARG A 459 -14.93 -1.48 -7.18
C ARG A 459 -14.40 -0.29 -6.35
N GLY A 460 -14.95 -0.02 -5.18
CA GLY A 460 -14.56 1.08 -4.31
C GLY A 460 -13.19 0.94 -3.62
N SER A 461 -12.48 -0.17 -3.83
CA SER A 461 -11.15 -0.38 -3.24
C SER A 461 -10.00 0.08 -4.12
N LYS A 462 -10.23 0.29 -5.42
CA LYS A 462 -9.18 0.70 -6.35
C LYS A 462 -9.75 1.54 -7.49
N LEU A 463 -9.05 2.62 -7.82
CA LEU A 463 -9.22 3.40 -9.03
C LEU A 463 -7.91 3.42 -9.83
N GLY A 464 -8.03 3.34 -11.16
CA GLY A 464 -6.91 3.13 -12.08
C GLY A 464 -6.61 1.65 -12.32
N ASP A 465 -6.21 1.32 -13.54
CA ASP A 465 -6.11 -0.08 -14.01
C ASP A 465 -4.85 -0.79 -13.56
N LEU A 466 -3.73 -0.07 -13.43
CA LEU A 466 -2.42 -0.65 -13.16
C LEU A 466 -2.13 -0.73 -11.66
N GLY A 467 -1.55 -1.86 -11.22
CA GLY A 467 -1.17 -2.09 -9.83
C GLY A 467 0.21 -1.50 -9.47
N PRO A 468 0.50 -1.38 -8.16
CA PRO A 468 1.68 -0.67 -7.67
C PRO A 468 3.00 -1.45 -7.77
N TYR A 469 2.96 -2.74 -8.08
CA TYR A 469 4.14 -3.57 -8.34
C TYR A 469 3.83 -4.71 -9.35
N GLY A 470 4.76 -5.61 -9.61
CA GLY A 470 4.68 -6.62 -10.65
C GLY A 470 4.91 -6.01 -12.05
N LYS A 471 4.43 -6.69 -13.09
CA LYS A 471 4.56 -6.20 -14.47
C LYS A 471 3.77 -4.91 -14.71
N GLN A 472 2.67 -4.72 -14.00
CA GLN A 472 1.79 -3.57 -14.19
C GLN A 472 2.45 -2.26 -13.75
N VAL A 473 3.30 -2.26 -12.72
CA VAL A 473 3.99 -1.05 -12.26
C VAL A 473 4.97 -0.52 -13.32
N VAL A 474 5.61 -1.40 -14.07
CA VAL A 474 6.48 -0.99 -15.19
C VAL A 474 5.65 -0.29 -16.28
N GLN A 475 4.44 -0.81 -16.57
CA GLN A 475 3.51 -0.15 -17.49
C GLN A 475 3.03 1.20 -16.93
N PHE A 476 2.81 1.29 -15.61
CA PHE A 476 2.41 2.54 -14.95
C PHE A 476 3.48 3.63 -15.06
N TYR A 477 4.75 3.29 -14.84
CA TYR A 477 5.87 4.22 -14.82
C TYR A 477 6.59 4.38 -16.17
N THR A 478 6.13 3.71 -17.23
CA THR A 478 6.69 3.85 -18.58
C THR A 478 5.62 4.13 -19.62
N GLN A 479 6.02 4.73 -20.71
CA GLN A 479 5.22 4.80 -21.93
C GLN A 479 5.85 3.93 -23.01
N THR A 480 5.02 3.22 -23.75
CA THR A 480 5.43 2.45 -24.91
C THR A 480 5.53 3.38 -26.11
N LYS A 481 6.69 3.36 -26.76
CA LYS A 481 6.89 4.01 -28.08
C LYS A 481 7.05 2.90 -29.10
N THR A 482 6.18 2.88 -30.08
CA THR A 482 6.30 1.97 -31.23
C THR A 482 7.10 2.64 -32.31
N VAL A 483 8.11 1.95 -32.84
CA VAL A 483 8.95 2.39 -33.94
C VAL A 483 8.73 1.43 -35.11
N THR A 484 8.36 1.96 -36.21
CA THR A 484 8.29 1.23 -37.49
C THR A 484 9.39 1.79 -38.38
N SER A 485 10.30 0.96 -38.85
CA SER A 485 11.48 1.38 -39.61
C SER A 485 11.56 0.65 -40.93
N ARG A 486 11.96 1.37 -41.96
CA ARG A 486 12.31 0.83 -43.24
C ARG A 486 13.60 1.49 -43.73
N TRP A 487 14.56 0.68 -44.12
CA TRP A 487 15.81 1.15 -44.69
C TRP A 487 15.81 0.92 -46.18
N PHE A 488 16.10 1.97 -46.94
CA PHE A 488 16.22 1.89 -48.40
C PHE A 488 17.67 1.68 -48.75
N ASP A 489 17.95 0.74 -49.64
CA ASP A 489 19.25 0.61 -50.30
C ASP A 489 19.33 1.56 -51.52
N ASP A 490 20.55 1.88 -51.93
CA ASP A 490 20.78 2.83 -53.03
C ASP A 490 20.27 2.35 -54.38
N ASP A 491 19.98 1.05 -54.52
CA ASP A 491 19.47 0.40 -55.72
C ASP A 491 17.93 0.37 -55.80
N SER A 492 17.24 0.91 -54.79
CA SER A 492 15.78 0.96 -54.80
C SER A 492 15.27 1.94 -55.88
N VAL A 493 14.69 1.39 -56.90
CA VAL A 493 14.07 2.18 -58.02
C VAL A 493 12.84 2.89 -57.48
N ASN A 494 12.83 4.20 -57.60
CA ASN A 494 11.72 5.02 -57.18
C ASN A 494 10.64 4.98 -58.30
N ASP A 495 9.61 4.14 -58.12
CA ASP A 495 8.46 4.00 -59.04
C ASP A 495 7.47 5.20 -58.97
N GLY A 496 7.95 6.36 -58.56
CA GLY A 496 7.16 7.58 -58.45
C GLY A 496 6.51 7.77 -57.07
N VAL A 497 5.72 8.83 -56.93
CA VAL A 497 5.04 9.18 -55.66
C VAL A 497 3.85 8.25 -55.46
N ASN A 498 3.89 7.46 -54.42
CA ASN A 498 2.75 6.65 -53.98
C ASN A 498 1.97 7.38 -52.86
N THR A 499 0.73 7.74 -53.18
CA THR A 499 -0.18 8.42 -52.26
C THR A 499 -1.10 7.47 -51.48
N THR A 500 -0.97 6.16 -51.69
CA THR A 500 -1.76 5.13 -51.01
C THR A 500 -0.94 4.46 -49.86
N ILE A 501 -1.61 4.13 -48.77
CA ILE A 501 -1.00 3.30 -47.74
C ILE A 501 -0.97 1.86 -48.25
N ASN A 502 0.18 1.43 -48.75
CA ASN A 502 0.40 0.06 -49.19
C ASN A 502 1.61 -0.52 -48.47
N LEU A 503 1.36 -1.46 -47.57
CA LEU A 503 2.35 -2.19 -46.79
C LEU A 503 2.55 -3.64 -47.28
N ARG A 504 2.13 -3.95 -48.51
CA ARG A 504 2.28 -5.27 -49.13
C ARG A 504 3.67 -5.45 -49.71
#